data_bd60d7b1f1b1122b4c902eea34a2e397
#
_entry.id   bd60d7b1f1b1122b4c902eea34a2e397
#
_cell.length_a   1.000
_cell.length_b   1.000
_cell.length_c   1.000
_cell.angle_alpha   90.00
_cell.angle_beta   90.00
_cell.angle_gamma   90.00
#
_symmetry.space_group_name_H-M   'P 1'
#
loop_
_entity.id
_entity.type
_entity.pdbx_description
1 polymer ?
#
loop_
_entity_poly.entity_id
_entity_poly.type
_entity_poly.pdbx_seq_one_letter_code
_entity_poly.pdbx_strand_id
1 'polypeptide(L)'
;MVKILWVDDEVELLKPHVLFLKQKGYEVETCNNGYDAIDMASEGSYDLIILDEMMPGMTGLETLPKIKEIRPTTPVIMVTKSEEENIMDKAVGSKIADYLIKPVNPNQVLLSIKKNVHSQQLVTEQTTADYRSEFGRISASLQMAETFQDWCSLYRKITSWEIELESSTDQ
;
A
#
# COMPACT_ATOMS: atom_id res chain seq x y z
N MET A 1 -11.18 8.56 6.15
CA MET A 1 -12.05 7.49 5.57
C MET A 1 -11.16 6.71 4.63
N VAL A 2 -11.18 5.38 4.69
CA VAL A 2 -10.33 4.53 3.83
C VAL A 2 -10.87 4.55 2.41
N LYS A 3 -10.01 4.93 1.46
CA LYS A 3 -10.35 5.05 0.04
C LYS A 3 -9.78 3.87 -0.75
N ILE A 4 -10.64 3.19 -1.50
CA ILE A 4 -10.32 1.97 -2.23
C ILE A 4 -10.56 2.20 -3.72
N LEU A 5 -9.60 1.80 -4.56
CA LEU A 5 -9.79 1.65 -6.00
C LEU A 5 -10.06 0.17 -6.30
N TRP A 6 -11.19 -0.11 -6.96
CA TRP A 6 -11.51 -1.47 -7.41
C TRP A 6 -11.52 -1.53 -8.94
N VAL A 7 -10.61 -2.29 -9.49
CA VAL A 7 -10.37 -2.46 -10.93
C VAL A 7 -10.88 -3.83 -11.36
N ASP A 8 -11.88 -3.87 -12.23
CA ASP A 8 -12.48 -5.13 -12.73
C ASP A 8 -13.31 -4.80 -13.99
N ASP A 9 -13.14 -5.53 -15.06
CA ASP A 9 -13.88 -5.28 -16.33
C ASP A 9 -15.39 -5.53 -16.20
N GLU A 10 -15.81 -6.30 -15.19
CA GLU A 10 -17.21 -6.58 -14.89
C GLU A 10 -17.77 -5.65 -13.78
N VAL A 11 -17.44 -4.34 -13.79
CA VAL A 11 -17.83 -3.35 -12.75
C VAL A 11 -19.32 -3.39 -12.39
N GLU A 12 -20.19 -3.66 -13.35
CA GLU A 12 -21.64 -3.75 -13.13
C GLU A 12 -22.00 -4.87 -12.12
N LEU A 13 -21.26 -5.97 -12.15
CA LEU A 13 -21.46 -7.10 -11.24
C LEU A 13 -20.93 -6.81 -9.83
N LEU A 14 -20.07 -5.81 -9.69
CA LEU A 14 -19.50 -5.40 -8.39
C LEU A 14 -20.40 -4.49 -7.58
N LYS A 15 -21.48 -3.95 -8.15
CA LYS A 15 -22.38 -3.00 -7.46
C LYS A 15 -22.81 -3.44 -6.06
N PRO A 16 -23.21 -4.71 -5.83
CA PRO A 16 -23.57 -5.18 -4.48
C PRO A 16 -22.39 -5.13 -3.50
N HIS A 17 -21.19 -5.48 -3.96
CA HIS A 17 -19.96 -5.43 -3.15
C HIS A 17 -19.58 -4.00 -2.80
N VAL A 18 -19.62 -3.10 -3.79
CA VAL A 18 -19.35 -1.67 -3.61
C VAL A 18 -20.32 -1.06 -2.60
N LEU A 19 -21.63 -1.37 -2.74
CA LEU A 19 -22.65 -0.89 -1.80
C LEU A 19 -22.39 -1.40 -0.39
N PHE A 20 -22.06 -2.68 -0.26
CA PHE A 20 -21.73 -3.29 1.04
C PHE A 20 -20.52 -2.60 1.69
N LEU A 21 -19.45 -2.36 0.94
CA LEU A 21 -18.26 -1.69 1.46
C LEU A 21 -18.56 -0.23 1.85
N LYS A 22 -19.35 0.50 1.05
CA LYS A 22 -19.79 1.86 1.39
C LYS A 22 -20.62 1.88 2.68
N GLN A 23 -21.50 0.90 2.91
CA GLN A 23 -22.23 0.77 4.17
C GLN A 23 -21.31 0.47 5.37
N LYS A 24 -20.13 -0.11 5.13
CA LYS A 24 -19.09 -0.34 6.16
C LYS A 24 -18.16 0.85 6.39
N GLY A 25 -18.40 1.98 5.72
CA GLY A 25 -17.64 3.22 5.91
C GLY A 25 -16.41 3.36 5.02
N TYR A 26 -16.30 2.57 3.95
CA TYR A 26 -15.26 2.70 2.95
C TYR A 26 -15.71 3.60 1.80
N GLU A 27 -14.80 4.40 1.26
CA GLU A 27 -14.98 5.06 -0.03
C GLU A 27 -14.47 4.13 -1.12
N VAL A 28 -15.30 3.85 -2.13
CA VAL A 28 -14.92 2.92 -3.21
C VAL A 28 -15.15 3.62 -4.55
N GLU A 29 -14.06 3.74 -5.30
CA GLU A 29 -14.05 4.12 -6.71
C GLU A 29 -13.78 2.88 -7.55
N THR A 30 -14.32 2.84 -8.77
CA THR A 30 -14.18 1.69 -9.67
C THR A 30 -13.73 2.12 -11.05
N CYS A 31 -12.92 1.32 -11.71
CA CYS A 31 -12.64 1.43 -13.14
C CYS A 31 -12.61 0.03 -13.78
N ASN A 32 -12.71 -0.02 -15.10
CA ASN A 32 -12.97 -1.26 -15.83
C ASN A 32 -11.78 -1.78 -16.66
N ASN A 33 -10.62 -1.17 -16.53
CA ASN A 33 -9.40 -1.58 -17.23
C ASN A 33 -8.13 -1.11 -16.53
N GLY A 34 -6.99 -1.71 -16.91
CA GLY A 34 -5.69 -1.42 -16.30
C GLY A 34 -5.13 -0.03 -16.64
N TYR A 35 -5.46 0.54 -17.78
CA TYR A 35 -4.97 1.88 -18.16
C TYR A 35 -5.60 2.94 -17.29
N ASP A 36 -6.93 2.94 -17.15
CA ASP A 36 -7.65 3.86 -16.28
C ASP A 36 -7.21 3.69 -14.81
N ALA A 37 -6.91 2.44 -14.39
CA ALA A 37 -6.41 2.18 -13.05
C ALA A 37 -5.06 2.87 -12.79
N ILE A 38 -4.15 2.86 -13.75
CA ILE A 38 -2.84 3.54 -13.67
C ILE A 38 -3.04 5.05 -13.59
N ASP A 39 -3.88 5.61 -14.46
CA ASP A 39 -4.18 7.05 -14.48
C ASP A 39 -4.81 7.49 -13.15
N MET A 40 -5.82 6.78 -12.66
CA MET A 40 -6.45 7.06 -11.37
C MET A 40 -5.47 6.91 -10.19
N ALA A 41 -4.58 5.92 -10.22
CA ALA A 41 -3.55 5.75 -9.20
C ALA A 41 -2.51 6.88 -9.23
N SER A 42 -2.23 7.48 -10.39
CA SER A 42 -1.31 8.62 -10.51
C SER A 42 -1.92 9.92 -9.99
N GLU A 43 -3.19 10.16 -10.26
CA GLU A 43 -3.91 11.39 -9.92
C GLU A 43 -4.47 11.39 -8.49
N GLY A 44 -4.89 10.21 -8.00
CA GLY A 44 -5.55 10.05 -6.71
C GLY A 44 -4.69 9.37 -5.65
N SER A 45 -5.10 9.48 -4.38
CA SER A 45 -4.55 8.70 -3.27
C SER A 45 -5.53 7.61 -2.89
N TYR A 46 -5.07 6.36 -2.85
CA TYR A 46 -5.83 5.21 -2.42
C TYR A 46 -5.08 4.48 -1.29
N ASP A 47 -5.82 4.09 -0.27
CA ASP A 47 -5.29 3.31 0.86
C ASP A 47 -5.13 1.83 0.51
N LEU A 48 -5.85 1.37 -0.52
CA LEU A 48 -5.82 0.00 -1.00
C LEU A 48 -6.36 -0.08 -2.44
N ILE A 49 -5.81 -0.99 -3.24
CA ILE A 49 -6.28 -1.28 -4.58
C ILE A 49 -6.70 -2.74 -4.65
N ILE A 50 -7.89 -3.01 -5.21
CA ILE A 50 -8.36 -4.35 -5.56
C ILE A 50 -8.26 -4.46 -7.08
N LEU A 51 -7.55 -5.46 -7.59
CA LEU A 51 -7.20 -5.57 -8.98
C LEU A 51 -7.58 -6.94 -9.54
N ASP A 52 -8.49 -6.97 -10.49
CA ASP A 52 -8.79 -8.19 -11.22
C ASP A 52 -7.60 -8.60 -12.10
N GLU A 53 -7.30 -9.89 -12.10
CA GLU A 53 -6.21 -10.44 -12.90
C GLU A 53 -6.58 -10.50 -14.38
N MET A 54 -7.82 -10.90 -14.70
CA MET A 54 -8.26 -11.16 -16.07
C MET A 54 -9.09 -10.01 -16.64
N MET A 55 -8.40 -9.03 -17.21
CA MET A 55 -9.05 -7.90 -17.89
C MET A 55 -8.63 -7.83 -19.37
N PRO A 56 -9.54 -7.39 -20.28
CA PRO A 56 -9.20 -7.17 -21.68
C PRO A 56 -8.13 -6.08 -21.87
N GLY A 57 -7.22 -6.30 -22.79
CA GLY A 57 -6.17 -5.34 -23.16
C GLY A 57 -4.95 -5.45 -22.26
N MET A 58 -5.03 -4.99 -21.02
CA MET A 58 -3.96 -5.09 -20.02
C MET A 58 -4.44 -5.91 -18.82
N THR A 59 -3.77 -7.03 -18.56
CA THR A 59 -4.06 -7.91 -17.43
C THR A 59 -3.72 -7.25 -16.09
N GLY A 60 -4.28 -7.76 -14.99
CA GLY A 60 -3.91 -7.30 -13.66
C GLY A 60 -2.42 -7.49 -13.35
N LEU A 61 -1.82 -8.61 -13.81
CA LEU A 61 -0.38 -8.87 -13.63
C LEU A 61 0.51 -7.88 -14.41
N GLU A 62 0.05 -7.36 -15.54
CA GLU A 62 0.76 -6.32 -16.29
C GLU A 62 0.52 -4.91 -15.71
N THR A 63 -0.64 -4.69 -15.08
CA THR A 63 -1.02 -3.44 -14.44
C THR A 63 -0.31 -3.24 -13.10
N LEU A 64 -0.15 -4.32 -12.32
CA LEU A 64 0.40 -4.31 -10.96
C LEU A 64 1.79 -3.65 -10.87
N PRO A 65 2.81 -4.00 -11.66
CA PRO A 65 4.12 -3.36 -11.56
C PRO A 65 4.06 -1.86 -11.83
N LYS A 66 3.23 -1.41 -12.78
CA LYS A 66 3.05 0.00 -13.11
C LYS A 66 2.39 0.78 -11.97
N ILE A 67 1.39 0.18 -11.30
CA ILE A 67 0.80 0.75 -10.10
C ILE A 67 1.84 0.83 -8.99
N LYS A 68 2.67 -0.20 -8.80
CA LYS A 68 3.71 -0.24 -7.77
C LYS A 68 4.86 0.74 -8.01
N GLU A 69 5.16 1.11 -9.24
CA GLU A 69 6.09 2.19 -9.57
C GLU A 69 5.57 3.56 -9.10
N ILE A 70 4.25 3.80 -9.24
CA ILE A 70 3.59 5.07 -8.85
C ILE A 70 3.29 5.09 -7.34
N ARG A 71 2.83 3.95 -6.80
CA ARG A 71 2.35 3.77 -5.42
C ARG A 71 3.00 2.55 -4.76
N PRO A 72 4.29 2.58 -4.44
CA PRO A 72 5.03 1.41 -3.96
C PRO A 72 4.48 0.86 -2.64
N THR A 73 3.98 1.72 -1.76
CA THR A 73 3.48 1.34 -0.43
C THR A 73 2.00 0.96 -0.40
N THR A 74 1.20 1.34 -1.41
CA THR A 74 -0.23 1.02 -1.44
C THR A 74 -0.44 -0.50 -1.60
N PRO A 75 -1.14 -1.17 -0.67
CA PRO A 75 -1.41 -2.59 -0.78
C PRO A 75 -2.31 -2.89 -1.98
N VAL A 76 -1.99 -3.95 -2.70
CA VAL A 76 -2.79 -4.45 -3.81
C VAL A 76 -3.30 -5.84 -3.47
N ILE A 77 -4.62 -6.03 -3.52
CA ILE A 77 -5.28 -7.33 -3.43
C ILE A 77 -5.58 -7.78 -4.84
N MET A 78 -5.04 -8.92 -5.26
CA MET A 78 -5.36 -9.51 -6.57
C MET A 78 -6.62 -10.35 -6.46
N VAL A 79 -7.51 -10.24 -7.46
CA VAL A 79 -8.70 -11.08 -7.60
C VAL A 79 -8.61 -11.85 -8.91
N THR A 80 -8.91 -13.15 -8.91
CA THR A 80 -8.78 -14.01 -10.11
C THR A 80 -9.83 -15.11 -10.14
N LYS A 81 -10.05 -15.65 -11.33
CA LYS A 81 -10.88 -16.85 -11.55
C LYS A 81 -10.06 -18.16 -11.50
N SER A 82 -8.73 -18.10 -11.42
CA SER A 82 -7.85 -19.27 -11.49
C SER A 82 -7.16 -19.55 -10.17
N GLU A 83 -7.06 -20.84 -9.80
CA GLU A 83 -6.26 -21.37 -8.71
C GLU A 83 -4.86 -21.83 -9.17
N GLU A 84 -4.43 -21.45 -10.38
CA GLU A 84 -3.16 -21.93 -10.92
C GLU A 84 -1.96 -21.42 -10.11
N GLU A 85 -1.12 -22.32 -9.63
CA GLU A 85 0.11 -22.05 -8.88
C GLU A 85 1.04 -21.04 -9.60
N ASN A 86 1.08 -21.08 -10.92
CA ASN A 86 1.88 -20.17 -11.75
C ASN A 86 1.48 -18.69 -11.62
N ILE A 87 0.20 -18.41 -11.35
CA ILE A 87 -0.29 -17.04 -11.14
C ILE A 87 0.09 -16.59 -9.73
N MET A 88 -0.01 -17.47 -8.74
CA MET A 88 0.42 -17.20 -7.37
C MET A 88 1.92 -16.91 -7.31
N ASP A 89 2.77 -17.69 -7.96
CA ASP A 89 4.21 -17.48 -7.98
C ASP A 89 4.62 -16.14 -8.62
N LYS A 90 3.98 -15.77 -9.72
CA LYS A 90 4.20 -14.47 -10.36
C LYS A 90 3.69 -13.31 -9.50
N ALA A 91 2.56 -13.48 -8.85
CA ALA A 91 1.95 -12.48 -7.98
C ALA A 91 2.74 -12.30 -6.68
N VAL A 92 3.24 -13.37 -6.08
CA VAL A 92 4.11 -13.33 -4.87
C VAL A 92 5.42 -12.60 -5.17
N GLY A 93 6.02 -12.84 -6.36
CA GLY A 93 7.19 -12.08 -6.83
C GLY A 93 6.89 -10.59 -7.09
N SER A 94 5.63 -10.21 -7.25
CA SER A 94 5.17 -8.86 -7.62
C SER A 94 4.66 -8.03 -6.43
N LYS A 95 4.93 -8.42 -5.18
CA LYS A 95 4.57 -7.64 -3.97
C LYS A 95 3.06 -7.39 -3.80
N ILE A 96 2.20 -8.39 -4.06
CA ILE A 96 0.79 -8.30 -3.70
C ILE A 96 0.60 -8.47 -2.18
N ALA A 97 -0.42 -7.82 -1.64
CA ALA A 97 -0.73 -7.87 -0.21
C ALA A 97 -1.64 -9.06 0.14
N ASP A 98 -2.52 -9.46 -0.77
CA ASP A 98 -3.43 -10.60 -0.59
C ASP A 98 -3.96 -11.07 -1.95
N TYR A 99 -4.60 -12.24 -1.94
CA TYR A 99 -5.11 -12.90 -3.13
C TYR A 99 -6.50 -13.50 -2.87
N LEU A 100 -7.46 -13.22 -3.73
CA LEU A 100 -8.84 -13.71 -3.62
C LEU A 100 -9.27 -14.42 -4.91
N ILE A 101 -10.00 -15.53 -4.75
CA ILE A 101 -10.48 -16.34 -5.87
C ILE A 101 -11.96 -16.04 -6.10
N LYS A 102 -12.34 -15.76 -7.36
CA LYS A 102 -13.76 -15.58 -7.75
C LYS A 102 -14.50 -16.93 -7.71
N PRO A 103 -15.74 -16.97 -7.24
CA PRO A 103 -16.59 -15.87 -6.80
C PRO A 103 -16.23 -15.35 -5.41
N VAL A 104 -15.93 -14.05 -5.29
CA VAL A 104 -15.59 -13.46 -4.02
C VAL A 104 -16.83 -13.13 -3.19
N ASN A 105 -16.81 -13.53 -1.92
CA ASN A 105 -17.85 -13.15 -0.95
C ASN A 105 -17.53 -11.75 -0.40
N PRO A 106 -18.52 -10.84 -0.25
CA PRO A 106 -18.30 -9.49 0.30
C PRO A 106 -17.59 -9.48 1.66
N ASN A 107 -17.83 -10.48 2.52
CA ASN A 107 -17.16 -10.60 3.81
C ASN A 107 -15.68 -10.99 3.67
N GLN A 108 -15.31 -11.82 2.68
CA GLN A 108 -13.91 -12.14 2.40
C GLN A 108 -13.14 -10.90 1.94
N VAL A 109 -13.75 -10.12 1.03
CA VAL A 109 -13.19 -8.84 0.58
C VAL A 109 -13.00 -7.90 1.78
N LEU A 110 -14.01 -7.75 2.63
CA LEU A 110 -13.93 -6.90 3.82
C LEU A 110 -12.83 -7.35 4.80
N LEU A 111 -12.67 -8.65 5.01
CA LEU A 111 -11.61 -9.19 5.88
C LEU A 111 -10.22 -8.92 5.31
N SER A 112 -10.03 -9.12 4.01
CA SER A 112 -8.76 -8.84 3.34
C SER A 112 -8.43 -7.34 3.39
N ILE A 113 -9.40 -6.45 3.15
CA ILE A 113 -9.22 -5.01 3.31
C ILE A 113 -8.77 -4.66 4.72
N LYS A 114 -9.50 -5.14 5.75
CA LYS A 114 -9.17 -4.85 7.16
C LYS A 114 -7.76 -5.29 7.52
N LYS A 115 -7.38 -6.51 7.13
CA LYS A 115 -6.05 -7.07 7.40
C LYS A 115 -4.95 -6.17 6.81
N ASN A 116 -5.11 -5.73 5.57
CA ASN A 116 -4.07 -5.01 4.85
C ASN A 116 -3.99 -3.53 5.22
N VAL A 117 -5.13 -2.87 5.45
CA VAL A 117 -5.17 -1.47 5.92
C VAL A 117 -4.66 -1.36 7.35
N HIS A 118 -5.06 -2.25 8.27
CA HIS A 118 -4.57 -2.23 9.65
C HIS A 118 -3.08 -2.55 9.75
N SER A 119 -2.58 -3.48 8.95
CA SER A 119 -1.14 -3.78 8.93
C SER A 119 -0.31 -2.56 8.54
N GLN A 120 -0.75 -1.78 7.57
CA GLN A 120 -0.07 -0.54 7.19
C GLN A 120 -0.14 0.52 8.29
N GLN A 121 -1.29 0.69 8.94
CA GLN A 121 -1.44 1.64 10.04
C GLN A 121 -0.49 1.31 11.20
N LEU A 122 -0.40 0.04 11.60
CA LEU A 122 0.49 -0.41 12.66
C LEU A 122 1.96 -0.19 12.32
N VAL A 123 2.39 -0.50 11.09
CA VAL A 123 3.76 -0.25 10.63
C VAL A 123 4.06 1.25 10.65
N THR A 124 3.16 2.08 10.13
CA THR A 124 3.33 3.55 10.11
C THR A 124 3.37 4.14 11.52
N GLU A 125 2.50 3.69 12.42
CA GLU A 125 2.48 4.15 13.82
C GLU A 125 3.74 3.75 14.57
N GLN A 126 4.22 2.52 14.39
CA GLN A 126 5.45 2.05 15.03
C GLN A 126 6.67 2.79 14.50
N THR A 127 6.80 2.94 13.18
CA THR A 127 7.87 3.71 12.56
C THR A 127 7.87 5.16 13.05
N THR A 128 6.70 5.81 13.10
CA THR A 128 6.59 7.20 13.62
C THR A 128 6.95 7.30 15.10
N ALA A 129 6.59 6.31 15.92
CA ALA A 129 6.95 6.27 17.33
C ALA A 129 8.46 6.08 17.51
N ASP A 130 9.09 5.21 16.71
CA ASP A 130 10.53 4.97 16.73
C ASP A 130 11.31 6.22 16.32
N TYR A 131 10.92 6.91 15.25
CA TYR A 131 11.51 8.19 14.83
C TYR A 131 11.34 9.29 15.89
N ARG A 132 10.17 9.39 16.49
CA ARG A 132 9.93 10.38 17.56
C ARG A 132 10.79 10.12 18.79
N SER A 133 10.99 8.85 19.16
CA SER A 133 11.86 8.45 20.27
C SER A 133 13.32 8.78 19.97
N GLU A 134 13.81 8.46 18.76
CA GLU A 134 15.19 8.73 18.35
C GLU A 134 15.46 10.23 18.25
N PHE A 135 14.53 10.99 17.66
CA PHE A 135 14.61 12.45 17.63
C PHE A 135 14.66 13.07 19.02
N GLY A 136 13.87 12.55 19.96
CA GLY A 136 13.91 12.98 21.38
C GLY A 136 15.27 12.71 22.02
N ARG A 137 15.89 11.56 21.74
CA ARG A 137 17.25 11.23 22.22
C ARG A 137 18.30 12.17 21.65
N ILE A 138 18.27 12.44 20.36
CA ILE A 138 19.22 13.34 19.70
C ILE A 138 19.05 14.77 20.22
N SER A 139 17.80 15.25 20.35
CA SER A 139 17.50 16.57 20.89
C SER A 139 17.99 16.76 22.32
N ALA A 140 17.79 15.77 23.19
CA ALA A 140 18.32 15.79 24.56
C ALA A 140 19.85 15.81 24.57
N SER A 141 20.51 15.05 23.68
CA SER A 141 21.97 15.05 23.57
C SER A 141 22.52 16.37 23.06
N LEU A 142 21.81 17.06 22.17
CA LEU A 142 22.16 18.41 21.68
C LEU A 142 22.13 19.45 22.82
N GLN A 143 21.13 19.35 23.71
CA GLN A 143 21.03 20.27 24.86
C GLN A 143 22.14 20.07 25.90
N MET A 144 22.75 18.88 25.95
CA MET A 144 23.84 18.54 26.85
C MET A 144 25.24 18.66 26.23
N ALA A 145 25.33 19.05 24.94
CA ALA A 145 26.63 19.19 24.28
C ALA A 145 27.38 20.44 24.76
N GLU A 146 28.45 20.23 25.50
CA GLU A 146 29.28 21.32 26.11
C GLU A 146 30.54 21.61 25.29
N THR A 147 30.96 20.67 24.41
CA THR A 147 32.20 20.80 23.65
C THR A 147 31.96 20.75 22.11
N PHE A 148 32.90 21.32 21.34
CA PHE A 148 32.85 21.23 19.88
C PHE A 148 32.93 19.79 19.37
N GLN A 149 33.63 18.90 20.09
CA GLN A 149 33.69 17.49 19.76
C GLN A 149 32.35 16.79 19.93
N ASP A 150 31.59 17.15 20.96
CA ASP A 150 30.23 16.65 21.19
C ASP A 150 29.30 17.05 20.03
N TRP A 151 29.37 18.31 19.61
CA TRP A 151 28.65 18.82 18.45
C TRP A 151 29.01 18.08 17.15
N CYS A 152 30.29 17.85 16.89
CA CYS A 152 30.73 17.09 15.70
C CYS A 152 30.23 15.64 15.75
N SER A 153 30.21 15.01 16.91
CA SER A 153 29.70 13.65 17.09
C SER A 153 28.20 13.57 16.86
N LEU A 154 27.44 14.54 17.37
CA LEU A 154 26.01 14.65 17.17
C LEU A 154 25.64 14.95 15.72
N TYR A 155 26.38 15.83 15.05
CA TYR A 155 26.18 16.14 13.65
C TYR A 155 26.36 14.90 12.75
N ARG A 156 27.39 14.08 13.03
CA ARG A 156 27.58 12.80 12.30
C ARG A 156 26.43 11.84 12.50
N LYS A 157 25.85 11.77 13.69
CA LYS A 157 24.68 10.93 13.97
C LYS A 157 23.45 11.40 13.22
N ILE A 158 23.21 12.72 13.17
CA ILE A 158 22.06 13.31 12.46
C ILE A 158 22.17 13.05 10.96
N THR A 159 23.34 13.28 10.36
CA THR A 159 23.58 13.06 8.93
C THR A 159 23.51 11.58 8.56
N SER A 160 23.98 10.69 9.42
CA SER A 160 23.82 9.23 9.25
C SER A 160 22.35 8.82 9.26
N TRP A 161 21.57 9.42 10.12
CA TRP A 161 20.14 9.14 10.25
C TRP A 161 19.32 9.68 9.06
N GLU A 162 19.69 10.85 8.51
CA GLU A 162 19.08 11.38 7.27
C GLU A 162 19.34 10.45 6.08
N ILE A 163 20.54 9.88 5.97
CA ILE A 163 20.89 8.91 4.91
C ILE A 163 20.08 7.62 5.05
N GLU A 164 19.86 7.13 6.27
CA GLU A 164 19.03 5.94 6.51
C GLU A 164 17.55 6.21 6.19
N LEU A 165 17.05 7.41 6.46
CA LEU A 165 15.70 7.83 6.11
C LEU A 165 15.50 7.90 4.58
N GLU A 166 16.42 8.50 3.87
CA GLU A 166 16.39 8.57 2.40
C GLU A 166 16.43 7.16 1.77
N SER A 167 17.28 6.26 2.32
CA SER A 167 17.36 4.88 1.82
C SER A 167 16.14 4.02 2.11
N SER A 168 15.36 4.35 3.14
CA SER A 168 14.11 3.63 3.49
C SER A 168 12.88 4.15 2.74
N THR A 169 12.95 5.34 2.15
CA THR A 169 11.89 5.87 1.27
C THR A 169 11.99 5.40 -0.17
N ASP A 170 13.16 4.85 -0.57
CA ASP A 170 13.41 4.31 -1.92
C ASP A 170 13.17 2.79 -2.02
N GLN A 171 12.60 2.15 -1.02
CA GLN A 171 12.17 0.74 -1.01
C GLN A 171 10.65 0.64 -0.93
#